data_e75cf0936b2596dbc0f70802c00a53f2
#
_entry.id   e75cf0936b2596dbc0f70802c00a53f2
#
_cell.length_a   1.000
_cell.length_b   1.000
_cell.length_c   1.000
_cell.angle_alpha   90.00
_cell.angle_beta   90.00
_cell.angle_gamma   90.00
#
_symmetry.space_group_name_H-M   'P 1'
#
loop_
_entity.id
_entity.type
_entity.pdbx_description
1 polymer ?
#
loop_
_entity_poly.entity_id
_entity_poly.type
_entity_poly.pdbx_seq_one_letter_code
_entity_poly.pdbx_strand_id
1 'polypeptide(L)'
;ILVGTPDIPDPDSLTPAQRSVYQNVVGEEFCSCKSTLTVGGCLELKPDCATARHLGDIIYNAAQVGSSADEILGFLSERVMGTFCGRKTKLNLKNVPSKGKKGAAIQLVEFADFRCGHCRTAAAKVREALKYHKNSVEVFFLPFPLGKHPESMAAAEAAMAAHAQGKFWEMHDLLFENQADGFKRPQLLAHAQTINLNMKKFKQALNTQKYRKRIQTMREIGRKAGVKGTPAFFLNGRRFDPAPALYTINRRIDMELDRNKGKCQ
;
A
#
# COMPACT_ATOMS: atom_id res chain seq x y z
N ILE A 1 -7.92 -19.28 12.76
CA ILE A 1 -6.59 -18.96 12.22
C ILE A 1 -6.80 -17.78 11.30
N LEU A 2 -6.30 -16.60 11.68
CA LEU A 2 -6.29 -15.42 10.81
C LEU A 2 -5.30 -15.73 9.68
N VAL A 3 -5.79 -15.91 8.47
CA VAL A 3 -4.95 -16.19 7.31
C VAL A 3 -4.05 -14.98 7.08
N GLY A 4 -2.73 -15.16 7.24
CA GLY A 4 -1.72 -14.12 7.00
C GLY A 4 -1.05 -13.53 8.24
N THR A 5 -1.50 -13.81 9.45
CA THR A 5 -0.73 -13.50 10.66
C THR A 5 0.41 -14.50 10.82
N PRO A 6 1.66 -14.05 11.00
CA PRO A 6 2.78 -14.96 11.22
C PRO A 6 2.58 -15.72 12.56
N ASP A 7 3.09 -16.94 12.62
CA ASP A 7 3.30 -17.57 13.92
C ASP A 7 4.27 -16.73 14.73
N ILE A 8 4.10 -16.76 16.07
CA ILE A 8 5.02 -16.06 16.94
C ILE A 8 6.39 -16.74 16.77
N PRO A 9 7.43 -15.98 16.34
CA PRO A 9 8.76 -16.58 16.17
C PRO A 9 9.27 -17.13 17.50
N ASP A 10 9.92 -18.30 17.47
CA ASP A 10 10.57 -18.87 18.64
C ASP A 10 11.89 -18.14 18.93
N PRO A 11 11.96 -17.32 20.00
CA PRO A 11 13.18 -16.61 20.35
C PRO A 11 14.38 -17.55 20.69
N ASP A 12 14.10 -18.81 21.01
CA ASP A 12 15.15 -19.79 21.35
C ASP A 12 15.96 -20.22 20.13
N SER A 13 15.46 -19.98 18.93
CA SER A 13 16.19 -20.17 17.66
C SER A 13 17.24 -19.08 17.37
N LEU A 14 17.23 -17.96 18.11
CA LEU A 14 18.22 -16.89 18.01
C LEU A 14 19.48 -17.20 18.81
N THR A 15 20.64 -16.69 18.36
CA THR A 15 21.84 -16.68 19.18
C THR A 15 21.62 -15.88 20.48
N PRO A 16 22.41 -16.08 21.54
CA PRO A 16 22.25 -15.33 22.80
C PRO A 16 22.26 -13.81 22.61
N ALA A 17 23.14 -13.29 21.75
CA ALA A 17 23.22 -11.86 21.46
C ALA A 17 21.98 -11.35 20.73
N GLN A 18 21.52 -12.04 19.69
CA GLN A 18 20.31 -11.70 18.94
C GLN A 18 19.06 -11.78 19.81
N ARG A 19 18.98 -12.80 20.68
CA ARG A 19 17.90 -12.97 21.65
C ARG A 19 17.84 -11.81 22.64
N SER A 20 18.98 -11.35 23.13
CA SER A 20 19.05 -10.18 24.02
C SER A 20 18.50 -8.93 23.34
N VAL A 21 18.85 -8.69 22.07
CA VAL A 21 18.29 -7.59 21.28
C VAL A 21 16.78 -7.74 21.12
N TYR A 22 16.30 -8.94 20.74
CA TYR A 22 14.86 -9.20 20.58
C TYR A 22 14.10 -8.92 21.88
N GLN A 23 14.55 -9.48 23.01
CA GLN A 23 13.92 -9.32 24.33
C GLN A 23 13.87 -7.86 24.79
N ASN A 24 14.95 -7.11 24.55
CA ASN A 24 15.01 -5.68 24.86
C ASN A 24 13.93 -4.93 24.09
N VAL A 25 13.88 -5.07 22.76
CA VAL A 25 12.94 -4.31 21.92
C VAL A 25 11.48 -4.69 22.18
N VAL A 26 11.14 -5.99 22.35
CA VAL A 26 9.76 -6.38 22.66
C VAL A 26 9.31 -5.96 24.06
N GLY A 27 10.27 -5.73 24.97
CA GLY A 27 10.02 -5.20 26.30
C GLY A 27 9.83 -3.68 26.36
N GLU A 28 10.30 -2.94 25.35
CA GLU A 28 10.24 -1.47 25.31
C GLU A 28 9.15 -0.94 24.37
N GLU A 29 8.97 -1.54 23.18
CA GLU A 29 8.03 -1.05 22.19
C GLU A 29 6.58 -1.39 22.55
N PHE A 30 5.66 -0.42 22.41
CA PHE A 30 4.24 -0.64 22.66
C PHE A 30 3.55 -1.38 21.52
N CYS A 31 2.60 -2.26 21.84
CA CYS A 31 1.93 -3.09 20.85
C CYS A 31 0.83 -2.35 20.05
N SER A 32 0.40 -1.17 20.46
CA SER A 32 -0.51 -0.30 19.70
C SER A 32 -0.44 1.16 20.14
N CYS A 33 -1.06 2.06 19.37
CA CYS A 33 -1.02 3.52 19.60
C CYS A 33 -1.58 3.97 20.95
N LYS A 34 -2.32 3.12 21.64
CA LYS A 34 -2.98 3.43 22.93
C LYS A 34 -2.78 2.31 23.95
N SER A 35 -1.95 1.35 23.63
CA SER A 35 -1.66 0.25 24.55
C SER A 35 -0.80 0.73 25.71
N THR A 36 -1.06 0.21 26.88
CA THR A 36 -0.16 0.28 28.03
C THR A 36 0.74 -0.96 28.11
N LEU A 37 0.50 -1.93 27.23
CA LEU A 37 1.31 -3.15 27.12
C LEU A 37 2.37 -2.99 26.05
N THR A 38 3.55 -3.52 26.33
CA THR A 38 4.61 -3.68 25.33
C THR A 38 4.27 -4.79 24.34
N VAL A 39 5.06 -4.94 23.28
CA VAL A 39 4.89 -6.04 22.31
C VAL A 39 4.98 -7.40 23.03
N GLY A 40 5.95 -7.59 23.91
CA GLY A 40 6.08 -8.80 24.72
C GLY A 40 4.85 -9.06 25.59
N GLY A 41 4.40 -8.08 26.34
CA GLY A 41 3.18 -8.20 27.15
C GLY A 41 1.91 -8.49 26.34
N CYS A 42 1.79 -7.94 25.11
CA CYS A 42 0.68 -8.27 24.23
C CYS A 42 0.78 -9.69 23.66
N LEU A 43 1.98 -10.18 23.34
CA LEU A 43 2.17 -11.55 22.87
C LEU A 43 1.74 -12.58 23.89
N GLU A 44 1.97 -12.30 25.18
CA GLU A 44 1.58 -13.17 26.29
C GLU A 44 0.07 -13.06 26.63
N LEU A 45 -0.42 -11.85 26.82
CA LEU A 45 -1.76 -11.60 27.37
C LEU A 45 -2.85 -11.46 26.30
N LYS A 46 -2.49 -11.18 25.07
CA LYS A 46 -3.40 -10.96 23.93
C LYS A 46 -2.90 -11.68 22.67
N PRO A 47 -2.84 -13.03 22.68
CA PRO A 47 -2.27 -13.80 21.56
C PRO A 47 -2.97 -13.58 20.22
N ASP A 48 -4.22 -13.10 20.23
CA ASP A 48 -5.00 -12.76 19.02
C ASP A 48 -4.71 -11.35 18.47
N CYS A 49 -3.81 -10.57 19.09
CA CYS A 49 -3.43 -9.26 18.61
C CYS A 49 -2.50 -9.38 17.40
N ALA A 50 -3.04 -9.25 16.19
CA ALA A 50 -2.23 -9.31 14.96
C ALA A 50 -1.16 -8.21 14.93
N THR A 51 -1.42 -7.03 15.51
CA THR A 51 -0.43 -5.96 15.61
C THR A 51 0.80 -6.42 16.39
N ALA A 52 0.62 -7.00 17.59
CA ALA A 52 1.74 -7.50 18.39
C ALA A 52 2.50 -8.62 17.67
N ARG A 53 1.79 -9.57 17.04
CA ARG A 53 2.40 -10.65 16.25
C ARG A 53 3.23 -10.13 15.10
N HIS A 54 2.73 -9.15 14.34
CA HIS A 54 3.48 -8.54 13.24
C HIS A 54 4.68 -7.73 13.73
N LEU A 55 4.56 -7.01 14.85
CA LEU A 55 5.68 -6.30 15.45
C LEU A 55 6.73 -7.30 15.98
N GLY A 56 6.32 -8.33 16.70
CA GLY A 56 7.21 -9.40 17.18
C GLY A 56 7.99 -10.06 16.04
N ASP A 57 7.32 -10.39 14.93
CA ASP A 57 7.96 -10.96 13.74
C ASP A 57 8.94 -9.96 13.07
N ILE A 58 8.58 -8.67 12.98
CA ILE A 58 9.49 -7.63 12.47
C ILE A 58 10.75 -7.54 13.33
N ILE A 59 10.59 -7.49 14.67
CA ILE A 59 11.69 -7.40 15.63
C ILE A 59 12.57 -8.64 15.53
N TYR A 60 11.96 -9.83 15.51
CA TYR A 60 12.68 -11.11 15.39
C TYR A 60 13.55 -11.14 14.12
N ASN A 61 12.97 -10.87 12.95
CA ASN A 61 13.70 -10.91 11.67
C ASN A 61 14.84 -9.87 11.63
N ALA A 62 14.63 -8.68 12.21
CA ALA A 62 15.67 -7.65 12.28
C ALA A 62 16.80 -8.06 13.23
N ALA A 63 16.50 -8.64 14.40
CA ALA A 63 17.51 -9.17 15.32
C ALA A 63 18.28 -10.34 14.68
N GLN A 64 17.59 -11.23 13.95
CA GLN A 64 18.20 -12.38 13.27
C GLN A 64 19.25 -11.97 12.24
N VAL A 65 19.04 -10.86 11.51
CA VAL A 65 20.03 -10.34 10.56
C VAL A 65 21.08 -9.43 11.18
N GLY A 66 21.08 -9.28 12.53
CA GLY A 66 22.11 -8.58 13.28
C GLY A 66 21.89 -7.09 13.49
N SER A 67 20.67 -6.58 13.29
CA SER A 67 20.34 -5.20 13.63
C SER A 67 20.42 -4.97 15.14
N SER A 68 20.91 -3.80 15.55
CA SER A 68 20.93 -3.39 16.96
C SER A 68 19.52 -3.01 17.45
N ALA A 69 19.34 -2.94 18.78
CA ALA A 69 18.08 -2.52 19.37
C ALA A 69 17.69 -1.09 18.92
N ASP A 70 18.64 -0.15 18.91
CA ASP A 70 18.39 1.23 18.48
C ASP A 70 17.94 1.35 17.02
N GLU A 71 18.55 0.56 16.11
CA GLU A 71 18.15 0.52 14.70
C GLU A 71 16.73 -0.02 14.55
N ILE A 72 16.37 -1.06 15.31
CA ILE A 72 15.02 -1.66 15.29
C ILE A 72 14.01 -0.67 15.86
N LEU A 73 14.27 -0.08 17.02
CA LEU A 73 13.40 0.93 17.64
C LEU A 73 13.21 2.15 16.75
N GLY A 74 14.29 2.66 16.14
CA GLY A 74 14.22 3.74 15.15
C GLY A 74 13.34 3.39 13.95
N PHE A 75 13.51 2.20 13.37
CA PHE A 75 12.65 1.72 12.28
C PHE A 75 11.18 1.61 12.70
N LEU A 76 10.91 1.01 13.87
CA LEU A 76 9.55 0.85 14.37
C LEU A 76 8.89 2.21 14.61
N SER A 77 9.56 3.14 15.28
CA SER A 77 9.01 4.45 15.62
C SER A 77 8.70 5.30 14.38
N GLU A 78 9.61 5.37 13.41
CA GLU A 78 9.46 6.22 12.24
C GLU A 78 8.59 5.59 11.14
N ARG A 79 8.85 4.33 10.82
CA ARG A 79 8.26 3.68 9.63
C ARG A 79 6.99 2.90 9.95
N VAL A 80 6.91 2.29 11.11
CA VAL A 80 5.78 1.46 11.50
C VAL A 80 4.80 2.26 12.34
N MET A 81 5.17 2.57 13.59
CA MET A 81 4.24 3.20 14.54
C MET A 81 3.98 4.67 14.21
N GLY A 82 4.98 5.41 13.74
CA GLY A 82 4.79 6.80 13.28
C GLY A 82 3.75 6.93 12.19
N THR A 83 3.71 5.98 11.24
CA THR A 83 2.67 5.94 10.20
C THR A 83 1.37 5.31 10.69
N PHE A 84 1.45 4.26 11.51
CA PHE A 84 0.30 3.55 12.07
C PHE A 84 -0.50 4.43 13.05
N CYS A 85 0.17 5.14 13.94
CA CYS A 85 -0.45 6.08 14.89
C CYS A 85 -0.65 7.49 14.32
N GLY A 86 -0.14 7.73 13.11
CA GLY A 86 -0.11 9.03 12.47
C GLY A 86 -1.48 9.65 12.20
N ARG A 87 -1.44 10.94 11.87
CA ARG A 87 -2.64 11.76 11.60
C ARG A 87 -3.39 11.25 10.37
N LYS A 88 -4.72 11.20 10.45
CA LYS A 88 -5.57 10.89 9.30
C LYS A 88 -5.66 12.09 8.35
N THR A 89 -5.44 11.84 7.07
CA THR A 89 -5.68 12.78 5.97
C THR A 89 -7.01 12.44 5.29
N LYS A 90 -7.90 13.39 5.17
CA LYS A 90 -9.16 13.22 4.44
C LYS A 90 -8.88 13.35 2.95
N LEU A 91 -9.03 12.25 2.21
CA LEU A 91 -8.88 12.20 0.76
C LEU A 91 -10.25 12.23 0.08
N ASN A 92 -10.41 13.04 -0.98
CA ASN A 92 -11.62 13.02 -1.79
C ASN A 92 -11.51 11.91 -2.84
N LEU A 93 -12.21 10.80 -2.59
CA LEU A 93 -12.20 9.60 -3.45
C LEU A 93 -13.42 9.50 -4.38
N LYS A 94 -14.22 10.58 -4.50
CA LYS A 94 -15.39 10.57 -5.39
C LYS A 94 -15.00 10.30 -6.83
N ASN A 95 -15.62 9.29 -7.41
CA ASN A 95 -15.38 8.83 -8.80
C ASN A 95 -13.91 8.45 -9.08
N VAL A 96 -13.11 8.07 -8.10
CA VAL A 96 -11.78 7.47 -8.27
C VAL A 96 -11.95 6.00 -8.64
N PRO A 97 -11.14 5.45 -9.58
CA PRO A 97 -11.16 4.02 -9.85
C PRO A 97 -10.94 3.21 -8.57
N SER A 98 -11.83 2.26 -8.30
CA SER A 98 -11.68 1.37 -7.14
C SER A 98 -11.87 -0.10 -7.51
N LYS A 99 -11.30 -0.99 -6.69
CA LYS A 99 -11.37 -2.46 -6.81
C LYS A 99 -11.44 -3.08 -5.41
N GLY A 100 -12.11 -4.20 -5.30
CA GLY A 100 -12.36 -4.88 -4.02
C GLY A 100 -13.78 -4.65 -3.52
N LYS A 101 -14.01 -4.85 -2.23
CA LYS A 101 -15.34 -4.72 -1.63
C LYS A 101 -15.67 -3.24 -1.38
N LYS A 102 -16.68 -2.73 -2.08
CA LYS A 102 -17.16 -1.35 -1.85
C LYS A 102 -17.56 -1.12 -0.39
N GLY A 103 -17.07 -0.02 0.19
CA GLY A 103 -17.34 0.33 1.58
C GLY A 103 -16.66 -0.59 2.59
N ALA A 104 -15.60 -1.28 2.20
CA ALA A 104 -14.83 -2.15 3.09
C ALA A 104 -14.27 -1.38 4.29
N ALA A 105 -13.99 -2.11 5.39
CA ALA A 105 -13.40 -1.55 6.61
C ALA A 105 -12.03 -0.90 6.38
N ILE A 106 -11.32 -1.33 5.34
CA ILE A 106 -10.02 -0.83 4.95
C ILE A 106 -10.11 -0.15 3.59
N GLN A 107 -9.78 1.13 3.55
CA GLN A 107 -9.56 1.90 2.33
C GLN A 107 -8.05 2.00 2.10
N LEU A 108 -7.54 1.32 1.07
CA LEU A 108 -6.16 1.44 0.61
C LEU A 108 -6.13 2.39 -0.59
N VAL A 109 -5.51 3.54 -0.43
CA VAL A 109 -5.37 4.54 -1.49
C VAL A 109 -3.95 4.54 -2.00
N GLU A 110 -3.78 4.34 -3.31
CA GLU A 110 -2.50 4.35 -4.00
C GLU A 110 -2.40 5.55 -4.94
N PHE A 111 -1.34 6.34 -4.77
CA PHE A 111 -0.90 7.33 -5.76
C PHE A 111 0.27 6.74 -6.55
N ALA A 112 0.09 6.59 -7.85
CA ALA A 112 1.09 5.91 -8.68
C ALA A 112 1.26 6.56 -10.07
N ASP A 113 2.46 6.38 -10.61
CA ASP A 113 2.83 6.74 -11.98
C ASP A 113 3.08 5.47 -12.79
N PHE A 114 2.42 5.32 -13.92
CA PHE A 114 2.58 4.15 -14.78
C PHE A 114 3.99 4.00 -15.37
N ARG A 115 4.83 5.06 -15.37
CA ARG A 115 6.26 4.99 -15.76
C ARG A 115 7.21 4.70 -14.59
N CYS A 116 6.69 4.64 -13.37
CA CYS A 116 7.50 4.35 -12.18
C CYS A 116 7.70 2.84 -12.00
N GLY A 117 8.95 2.35 -12.03
CA GLY A 117 9.26 0.92 -11.82
C GLY A 117 8.86 0.42 -10.44
N HIS A 118 9.00 1.23 -9.39
CA HIS A 118 8.54 0.87 -8.05
C HIS A 118 7.01 0.71 -7.98
N CYS A 119 6.24 1.48 -8.78
CA CYS A 119 4.79 1.33 -8.87
C CYS A 119 4.40 0.01 -9.51
N ARG A 120 5.15 -0.47 -10.52
CA ARG A 120 4.95 -1.80 -11.11
C ARG A 120 5.11 -2.91 -10.07
N THR A 121 6.16 -2.84 -9.26
CA THR A 121 6.37 -3.79 -8.16
C THR A 121 5.28 -3.71 -7.11
N ALA A 122 4.84 -2.49 -6.78
CA ALA A 122 3.77 -2.26 -5.82
C ALA A 122 2.41 -2.81 -6.29
N ALA A 123 2.09 -2.67 -7.58
CA ALA A 123 0.84 -3.19 -8.16
C ALA A 123 0.68 -4.71 -7.96
N ALA A 124 1.77 -5.49 -8.03
CA ALA A 124 1.75 -6.92 -7.73
C ALA A 124 1.41 -7.18 -6.26
N LYS A 125 1.99 -6.42 -5.33
CA LYS A 125 1.72 -6.53 -3.88
C LYS A 125 0.29 -6.09 -3.52
N VAL A 126 -0.24 -5.06 -4.17
CA VAL A 126 -1.64 -4.64 -4.00
C VAL A 126 -2.60 -5.72 -4.50
N ARG A 127 -2.28 -6.37 -5.62
CA ARG A 127 -3.06 -7.51 -6.16
C ARG A 127 -3.08 -8.68 -5.18
N GLU A 128 -1.94 -8.99 -4.58
CA GLU A 128 -1.81 -10.00 -3.53
C GLU A 128 -2.66 -9.64 -2.31
N ALA A 129 -2.56 -8.40 -1.81
CA ALA A 129 -3.34 -7.93 -0.68
C ALA A 129 -4.86 -8.03 -0.93
N LEU A 130 -5.33 -7.68 -2.13
CA LEU A 130 -6.73 -7.87 -2.52
C LEU A 130 -7.16 -9.34 -2.53
N LYS A 131 -6.26 -10.26 -2.87
CA LYS A 131 -6.55 -11.70 -2.84
C LYS A 131 -6.72 -12.20 -1.41
N TYR A 132 -5.80 -11.82 -0.50
CA TYR A 132 -5.84 -12.25 0.91
C TYR A 132 -6.96 -11.58 1.70
N HIS A 133 -7.19 -10.29 1.48
CA HIS A 133 -8.16 -9.48 2.22
C HIS A 133 -9.44 -9.19 1.43
N LYS A 134 -9.87 -10.13 0.60
CA LYS A 134 -10.95 -10.04 -0.39
C LYS A 134 -12.20 -9.28 0.06
N ASN A 135 -12.63 -9.47 1.33
CA ASN A 135 -13.87 -8.90 1.88
C ASN A 135 -13.62 -7.70 2.80
N SER A 136 -12.38 -7.31 3.02
CA SER A 136 -11.99 -6.33 4.03
C SER A 136 -11.35 -5.07 3.45
N VAL A 137 -11.02 -5.07 2.16
CA VAL A 137 -10.26 -3.99 1.50
C VAL A 137 -10.99 -3.47 0.27
N GLU A 138 -11.02 -2.14 0.14
CA GLU A 138 -11.29 -1.42 -1.11
C GLU A 138 -10.05 -0.61 -1.47
N VAL A 139 -9.49 -0.86 -2.66
CA VAL A 139 -8.32 -0.15 -3.20
C VAL A 139 -8.80 0.97 -4.12
N PHE A 140 -8.27 2.17 -3.94
CA PHE A 140 -8.45 3.33 -4.80
C PHE A 140 -7.14 3.68 -5.48
N PHE A 141 -7.17 3.90 -6.79
CA PHE A 141 -5.99 4.26 -7.56
C PHE A 141 -6.10 5.69 -8.09
N LEU A 142 -5.15 6.55 -7.71
CA LEU A 142 -5.05 7.91 -8.19
C LEU A 142 -3.80 8.06 -9.07
N PRO A 143 -3.96 8.24 -10.39
CA PRO A 143 -2.84 8.56 -11.25
C PRO A 143 -2.10 9.81 -10.74
N PHE A 144 -0.78 9.67 -10.56
CA PHE A 144 0.10 10.73 -10.08
C PHE A 144 1.33 10.87 -10.98
N PRO A 145 1.17 11.36 -12.22
CA PRO A 145 2.29 11.58 -13.13
C PRO A 145 3.32 12.51 -12.52
N LEU A 146 4.58 12.05 -12.36
CA LEU A 146 5.65 12.83 -11.74
C LEU A 146 6.20 13.95 -12.62
N GLY A 147 5.93 13.89 -13.92
CA GLY A 147 6.44 14.87 -14.90
C GLY A 147 7.87 14.60 -15.39
N LYS A 148 8.53 13.56 -14.87
CA LYS A 148 9.86 13.13 -15.32
C LYS A 148 9.84 12.46 -16.70
N HIS A 149 8.72 11.88 -17.09
CA HIS A 149 8.51 11.19 -18.36
C HIS A 149 7.25 11.75 -19.06
N PRO A 150 7.35 12.23 -20.29
CA PRO A 150 6.20 12.75 -21.05
C PRO A 150 5.05 11.74 -21.18
N GLU A 151 5.39 10.46 -21.24
CA GLU A 151 4.45 9.34 -21.39
C GLU A 151 3.61 9.06 -20.14
N SER A 152 4.03 9.52 -18.96
CA SER A 152 3.29 9.33 -17.70
C SER A 152 1.86 9.90 -17.77
N MET A 153 1.72 11.09 -18.35
CA MET A 153 0.40 11.71 -18.53
C MET A 153 -0.42 10.96 -19.56
N ALA A 154 0.18 10.55 -20.68
CA ALA A 154 -0.52 9.81 -21.73
C ALA A 154 -1.06 8.46 -21.23
N ALA A 155 -0.26 7.72 -20.44
CA ALA A 155 -0.69 6.47 -19.80
C ALA A 155 -1.85 6.71 -18.82
N ALA A 156 -1.77 7.76 -17.99
CA ALA A 156 -2.85 8.14 -17.09
C ALA A 156 -4.13 8.51 -17.83
N GLU A 157 -4.04 9.25 -18.95
CA GLU A 157 -5.19 9.58 -19.79
C GLU A 157 -5.81 8.33 -20.41
N ALA A 158 -5.00 7.36 -20.86
CA ALA A 158 -5.47 6.09 -21.39
C ALA A 158 -6.20 5.26 -20.31
N ALA A 159 -5.64 5.17 -19.09
CA ALA A 159 -6.27 4.49 -17.97
C ALA A 159 -7.62 5.12 -17.59
N MET A 160 -7.71 6.46 -17.58
CA MET A 160 -8.96 7.15 -17.28
C MET A 160 -9.98 7.06 -18.42
N ALA A 161 -9.53 6.95 -19.68
CA ALA A 161 -10.41 6.68 -20.81
C ALA A 161 -10.99 5.26 -20.76
N ALA A 162 -10.20 4.28 -20.29
CA ALA A 162 -10.66 2.93 -20.01
C ALA A 162 -11.62 2.89 -18.81
N HIS A 163 -11.34 3.67 -17.76
CA HIS A 163 -12.23 3.82 -16.60
C HIS A 163 -13.64 4.25 -17.00
N ALA A 164 -13.76 5.22 -17.91
CA ALA A 164 -15.04 5.68 -18.41
C ALA A 164 -15.82 4.62 -19.20
N GLN A 165 -15.17 3.52 -19.55
CA GLN A 165 -15.75 2.34 -20.21
C GLN A 165 -15.80 1.11 -19.30
N GLY A 166 -15.60 1.28 -17.97
CA GLY A 166 -15.67 0.21 -16.99
C GLY A 166 -14.46 -0.74 -16.97
N LYS A 167 -13.36 -0.39 -17.68
CA LYS A 167 -12.19 -1.27 -17.88
C LYS A 167 -10.88 -0.64 -17.39
N PHE A 168 -10.96 0.06 -16.24
CA PHE A 168 -9.78 0.70 -15.65
C PHE A 168 -8.70 -0.33 -15.29
N TRP A 169 -9.09 -1.39 -14.60
CA TRP A 169 -8.12 -2.33 -14.03
C TRP A 169 -7.45 -3.19 -15.09
N GLU A 170 -8.16 -3.53 -16.16
CA GLU A 170 -7.57 -4.22 -17.31
C GLU A 170 -6.51 -3.33 -17.99
N MET A 171 -6.80 -2.05 -18.18
CA MET A 171 -5.82 -1.10 -18.73
C MET A 171 -4.66 -0.88 -17.75
N HIS A 172 -4.93 -0.75 -16.47
CA HIS A 172 -3.92 -0.63 -15.41
C HIS A 172 -2.92 -1.78 -15.44
N ASP A 173 -3.43 -3.01 -15.51
CA ASP A 173 -2.60 -4.21 -15.52
C ASP A 173 -1.73 -4.24 -16.78
N LEU A 174 -2.30 -3.99 -17.98
CA LEU A 174 -1.54 -3.92 -19.24
C LEU A 174 -0.45 -2.83 -19.21
N LEU A 175 -0.75 -1.65 -18.65
CA LEU A 175 0.23 -0.56 -18.58
C LEU A 175 1.41 -0.91 -17.68
N PHE A 176 1.20 -1.61 -16.56
CA PHE A 176 2.30 -2.03 -15.72
C PHE A 176 3.05 -3.25 -16.28
N GLU A 177 2.36 -4.19 -16.88
CA GLU A 177 2.97 -5.38 -17.51
C GLU A 177 3.87 -5.00 -18.69
N ASN A 178 3.44 -4.04 -19.51
CA ASN A 178 4.17 -3.59 -20.70
C ASN A 178 4.91 -2.25 -20.48
N GLN A 179 5.28 -1.94 -19.24
CA GLN A 179 5.93 -0.66 -18.89
C GLN A 179 7.23 -0.41 -19.66
N ALA A 180 7.99 -1.47 -19.97
CA ALA A 180 9.26 -1.39 -20.69
C ALA A 180 9.08 -0.89 -22.13
N ASP A 181 7.97 -1.22 -22.79
CA ASP A 181 7.69 -0.87 -24.20
C ASP A 181 7.33 0.60 -24.41
N GLY A 182 7.14 1.31 -23.31
CA GLY A 182 6.71 2.71 -23.32
C GLY A 182 5.22 2.88 -23.57
N PHE A 183 4.78 4.15 -23.63
CA PHE A 183 3.37 4.50 -23.75
C PHE A 183 3.14 5.52 -24.87
N LYS A 184 3.83 5.34 -25.99
CA LYS A 184 3.52 6.09 -27.19
C LYS A 184 2.12 5.72 -27.68
N ARG A 185 1.54 6.57 -28.50
CA ARG A 185 0.16 6.40 -28.94
C ARG A 185 -0.17 5.04 -29.57
N PRO A 186 0.69 4.43 -30.43
CA PRO A 186 0.42 3.10 -30.98
C PRO A 186 0.24 2.02 -29.90
N GLN A 187 1.11 2.00 -28.87
CA GLN A 187 1.03 1.04 -27.75
C GLN A 187 -0.26 1.22 -26.97
N LEU A 188 -0.65 2.47 -26.64
CA LEU A 188 -1.90 2.74 -25.93
C LEU A 188 -3.14 2.30 -26.73
N LEU A 189 -3.12 2.47 -28.07
CA LEU A 189 -4.19 1.99 -28.93
C LEU A 189 -4.24 0.45 -28.97
N ALA A 190 -3.08 -0.22 -29.03
CA ALA A 190 -3.00 -1.68 -28.99
C ALA A 190 -3.57 -2.22 -27.66
N HIS A 191 -3.19 -1.64 -26.52
CA HIS A 191 -3.75 -2.03 -25.21
C HIS A 191 -5.27 -1.86 -25.16
N ALA A 192 -5.78 -0.74 -25.72
CA ALA A 192 -7.21 -0.49 -25.76
C ALA A 192 -7.97 -1.52 -26.62
N GLN A 193 -7.36 -1.98 -27.72
CA GLN A 193 -7.90 -3.07 -28.56
C GLN A 193 -7.91 -4.40 -27.82
N THR A 194 -6.78 -4.75 -27.15
CA THR A 194 -6.65 -6.00 -26.37
C THR A 194 -7.76 -6.16 -25.34
N ILE A 195 -8.16 -5.08 -24.69
CA ILE A 195 -9.25 -5.10 -23.70
C ILE A 195 -10.62 -4.77 -24.28
N ASN A 196 -10.77 -4.79 -25.60
CA ASN A 196 -12.03 -4.56 -26.31
C ASN A 196 -12.74 -3.25 -25.90
N LEU A 197 -12.02 -2.13 -25.87
CA LEU A 197 -12.62 -0.81 -25.69
C LEU A 197 -13.33 -0.33 -26.94
N ASN A 198 -14.34 0.51 -26.80
CA ASN A 198 -14.86 1.28 -27.91
C ASN A 198 -13.80 2.26 -28.43
N MET A 199 -13.13 1.88 -29.50
CA MET A 199 -11.97 2.60 -30.06
C MET A 199 -12.31 4.02 -30.52
N LYS A 200 -13.54 4.28 -30.99
CA LYS A 200 -13.97 5.63 -31.37
C LYS A 200 -13.98 6.54 -30.13
N LYS A 201 -14.63 6.11 -29.06
CA LYS A 201 -14.65 6.85 -27.78
C LYS A 201 -13.26 7.01 -27.18
N PHE A 202 -12.43 5.95 -27.22
CA PHE A 202 -11.08 5.97 -26.68
C PHE A 202 -10.17 6.95 -27.44
N LYS A 203 -10.11 6.86 -28.77
CA LYS A 203 -9.34 7.78 -29.64
C LYS A 203 -9.77 9.23 -29.42
N GLN A 204 -11.07 9.49 -29.39
CA GLN A 204 -11.63 10.82 -29.13
C GLN A 204 -11.18 11.37 -27.78
N ALA A 205 -11.25 10.55 -26.72
CA ALA A 205 -10.83 10.95 -25.37
C ALA A 205 -9.34 11.35 -25.30
N LEU A 206 -8.47 10.59 -25.98
CA LEU A 206 -7.04 10.91 -26.06
C LEU A 206 -6.79 12.18 -26.90
N ASN A 207 -7.47 12.33 -28.06
CA ASN A 207 -7.29 13.49 -28.93
C ASN A 207 -7.68 14.80 -28.24
N THR A 208 -8.76 14.78 -27.47
CA THR A 208 -9.28 15.95 -26.74
C THR A 208 -8.68 16.11 -25.37
N GLN A 209 -7.77 15.23 -24.96
CA GLN A 209 -7.20 15.21 -23.59
C GLN A 209 -8.30 15.26 -22.51
N LYS A 210 -9.44 14.61 -22.76
CA LYS A 210 -10.69 14.71 -21.99
C LYS A 210 -10.48 14.54 -20.47
N TYR A 211 -9.54 13.70 -20.06
CA TYR A 211 -9.35 13.37 -18.64
C TYR A 211 -8.15 14.08 -17.99
N ARG A 212 -7.41 14.92 -18.73
CA ARG A 212 -6.22 15.62 -18.22
C ARG A 212 -6.50 16.47 -16.98
N LYS A 213 -7.54 17.29 -17.02
CA LYS A 213 -7.94 18.13 -15.86
C LYS A 213 -8.26 17.28 -14.62
N ARG A 214 -8.92 16.14 -14.83
CA ARG A 214 -9.25 15.22 -13.74
C ARG A 214 -7.99 14.58 -13.13
N ILE A 215 -7.04 14.16 -13.96
CA ILE A 215 -5.74 13.63 -13.50
C ILE A 215 -4.98 14.70 -12.71
N GLN A 216 -4.98 15.95 -13.19
CA GLN A 216 -4.39 17.08 -12.46
C GLN A 216 -5.05 17.28 -11.09
N THR A 217 -6.40 17.17 -11.00
CA THR A 217 -7.12 17.22 -9.73
C THR A 217 -6.70 16.09 -8.80
N MET A 218 -6.57 14.84 -9.28
CA MET A 218 -6.10 13.71 -8.49
C MET A 218 -4.65 13.91 -8.01
N ARG A 219 -3.80 14.45 -8.87
CA ARG A 219 -2.43 14.82 -8.52
C ARG A 219 -2.38 15.90 -7.43
N GLU A 220 -3.28 16.87 -7.50
CA GLU A 220 -3.39 17.93 -6.48
C GLU A 220 -3.88 17.39 -5.13
N ILE A 221 -4.81 16.41 -5.12
CA ILE A 221 -5.20 15.70 -3.90
C ILE A 221 -3.96 15.08 -3.24
N GLY A 222 -3.11 14.40 -4.02
CA GLY A 222 -1.88 13.80 -3.51
C GLY A 222 -0.90 14.84 -2.97
N ARG A 223 -0.69 15.95 -3.69
CA ARG A 223 0.21 17.04 -3.24
C ARG A 223 -0.24 17.63 -1.90
N LYS A 224 -1.53 17.92 -1.75
CA LYS A 224 -2.12 18.41 -0.49
C LYS A 224 -2.01 17.40 0.64
N ALA A 225 -1.98 16.11 0.31
CA ALA A 225 -1.73 15.01 1.25
C ALA A 225 -0.24 14.76 1.54
N GLY A 226 0.67 15.57 0.99
CA GLY A 226 2.11 15.45 1.20
C GLY A 226 2.80 14.40 0.32
N VAL A 227 2.16 13.94 -0.77
CA VAL A 227 2.78 13.02 -1.73
C VAL A 227 3.86 13.76 -2.53
N LYS A 228 5.11 13.32 -2.41
CA LYS A 228 6.28 13.87 -3.12
C LYS A 228 6.84 12.91 -4.19
N GLY A 229 6.46 11.63 -4.14
CA GLY A 229 6.93 10.58 -5.05
C GLY A 229 5.94 9.43 -5.11
N THR A 230 6.22 8.45 -5.97
CA THR A 230 5.39 7.27 -6.20
C THR A 230 6.19 5.97 -6.09
N PRO A 231 5.57 4.86 -5.65
CA PRO A 231 4.20 4.82 -5.13
C PRO A 231 4.08 5.51 -3.76
N ALA A 232 2.89 6.06 -3.45
CA ALA A 232 2.59 6.52 -2.09
C ALA A 232 1.22 5.94 -1.68
N PHE A 233 1.17 5.42 -0.46
CA PHE A 233 -0.01 4.74 0.06
C PHE A 233 -0.61 5.46 1.24
N PHE A 234 -1.94 5.38 1.34
CA PHE A 234 -2.70 5.76 2.53
C PHE A 234 -3.65 4.62 2.90
N LEU A 235 -3.63 4.23 4.15
CA LEU A 235 -4.52 3.22 4.68
C LEU A 235 -5.45 3.88 5.71
N ASN A 236 -6.75 3.85 5.45
CA ASN A 236 -7.74 4.57 6.24
C ASN A 236 -7.35 6.04 6.52
N GLY A 237 -6.77 6.70 5.50
CA GLY A 237 -6.34 8.09 5.54
C GLY A 237 -4.98 8.33 6.22
N ARG A 238 -4.29 7.31 6.72
CA ARG A 238 -2.93 7.44 7.26
C ARG A 238 -1.91 7.06 6.22
N ARG A 239 -0.87 7.88 6.08
CA ARG A 239 0.24 7.57 5.19
C ARG A 239 0.88 6.26 5.60
N PHE A 240 1.29 5.49 4.60
CA PHE A 240 1.94 4.22 4.78
C PHE A 240 3.04 4.06 3.73
N ASP A 241 4.26 3.84 4.19
CA ASP A 241 5.42 3.60 3.33
C ASP A 241 5.88 2.14 3.53
N PRO A 242 5.51 1.21 2.64
CA PRO A 242 5.85 -0.20 2.81
C PRO A 242 7.35 -0.44 2.67
N ALA A 243 7.93 -1.15 3.62
CA ALA A 243 9.27 -1.72 3.48
C ALA A 243 9.16 -3.10 2.81
N PRO A 244 10.01 -3.41 1.82
CA PRO A 244 9.83 -4.61 0.99
C PRO A 244 9.78 -5.94 1.74
N ALA A 245 10.56 -6.08 2.82
CA ALA A 245 10.68 -7.33 3.55
C ALA A 245 10.00 -7.32 4.93
N LEU A 246 10.08 -6.21 5.66
CA LEU A 246 9.69 -6.15 7.07
C LEU A 246 8.28 -5.60 7.31
N TYR A 247 7.85 -4.60 6.51
CA TYR A 247 6.57 -3.92 6.72
C TYR A 247 5.75 -3.90 5.43
N THR A 248 5.00 -4.97 5.18
CA THR A 248 4.24 -5.19 3.95
C THR A 248 2.84 -4.57 4.01
N ILE A 249 2.21 -4.46 2.84
CA ILE A 249 0.80 -4.00 2.74
C ILE A 249 -0.12 -4.93 3.54
N ASN A 250 0.09 -6.25 3.49
CA ASN A 250 -0.71 -7.22 4.24
C ASN A 250 -0.61 -7.02 5.73
N ARG A 251 0.62 -6.91 6.27
CA ARG A 251 0.84 -6.63 7.71
C ARG A 251 0.12 -5.37 8.15
N ARG A 252 0.21 -4.31 7.36
CA ARG A 252 -0.44 -3.05 7.66
C ARG A 252 -1.97 -3.16 7.65
N ILE A 253 -2.54 -3.92 6.73
CA ILE A 253 -3.99 -4.18 6.69
C ILE A 253 -4.44 -4.93 7.95
N ASP A 254 -3.73 -5.99 8.34
CA ASP A 254 -4.06 -6.76 9.55
C ASP A 254 -4.03 -5.88 10.81
N MET A 255 -3.00 -5.06 10.97
CA MET A 255 -2.90 -4.11 12.07
C MET A 255 -4.07 -3.11 12.11
N GLU A 256 -4.52 -2.61 10.94
CA GLU A 256 -5.68 -1.71 10.88
C GLU A 256 -7.01 -2.43 11.14
N LEU A 257 -7.14 -3.68 10.73
CA LEU A 257 -8.31 -4.51 11.04
C LEU A 257 -8.43 -4.75 12.55
N ASP A 258 -7.33 -5.04 13.23
CA ASP A 258 -7.30 -5.19 14.68
C ASP A 258 -7.60 -3.89 15.41
N ARG A 259 -7.06 -2.78 14.93
CA ARG A 259 -7.40 -1.45 15.45
C ARG A 259 -8.91 -1.19 15.38
N ASN A 260 -9.54 -1.50 14.25
CA ASN A 260 -10.98 -1.29 14.05
C ASN A 260 -11.82 -2.19 14.97
N LYS A 261 -11.28 -3.33 15.40
CA LYS A 261 -11.92 -4.27 16.34
C LYS A 261 -11.58 -4.01 17.80
N GLY A 262 -10.67 -3.07 18.10
CA GLY A 262 -10.21 -2.79 19.47
C GLY A 262 -9.40 -3.91 20.12
N LYS A 263 -8.88 -4.86 19.35
CA LYS A 263 -8.24 -6.09 19.87
C LYS A 263 -6.96 -5.83 20.65
N CYS A 264 -6.21 -4.79 20.32
CA CYS A 264 -4.90 -4.47 20.90
C CYS A 264 -4.94 -3.24 21.82
N GLN A 265 -6.11 -2.86 22.32
CA GLN A 265 -6.28 -1.71 23.23
C GLN A 265 -6.38 -2.14 24.69
#